data_cb8980b81a6e87457db3ffdf996d64ef
#
_entry.id   cb8980b81a6e87457db3ffdf996d64ef
#
_cell.length_a   1.000
_cell.length_b   1.000
_cell.length_c   1.000
_cell.angle_alpha   90.00
_cell.angle_beta   90.00
_cell.angle_gamma   90.00
#
_symmetry.space_group_name_H-M   'P 1'
#
loop_
_entity.id
_entity.type
_entity.pdbx_description
1 polymer ?
#
loop_
_entity_poly.entity_id
_entity_poly.type
_entity_poly.pdbx_seq_one_letter_code
_entity_poly.pdbx_strand_id
1 'polypeptide(L)'
;MGRRDALDIVVDALRRMEYRGYDSAGVAILDGEGNTAIQKKALRLENLEKQIATVGRESLAGTTGIGHTRWATHGKPTDRNAHPHASDDGKLAVVHNGIIENYAELRAELEEDGVEFASETDTETAVHLVSKYYALGPTAGDFVASAYAALRRLEGAFTLVFTHADHADTIVAARRSTPLVVGVGKGEMFLASDVTAFIEHTRDAVELGQDEVVVITADSYTVSDFDQNVRAGKPFHIDWDLAAAEKGGYDFFMLKEIAEQPRAIADTLLGHLQNGRIVLDEQRLTDDDLRDVDKVFVVACGTAYHAGLLAKYAIEHWTRLPVEIELASEFRYRDPVLDRSTLVVAISQSGETADTLEAVRHAKDQKARVLAICNTNGAQIPRESDAVLYTHAGPEIGVASTKCFLAQIVAAYLLGLALAQARGTKYADEVAREFAAIEAMADSVAQVLGTMEPVRELARSLAHHNTVLFIGRHVGYPVALEGALKLKELAYMHAEGFAAGELKHGPIALIEDGLPVITVMPSPDGRAVLHSKMVSNIREIQARGARTIVIAEPDDAAARAVADEFIPIPKTPTLLQPLVSTVPLQVFAASVAQARGYDVDKPRNLAKSVTVE
;
A
#
# COMPACT_ATOMS: atom_id res chain seq x y z
N MET A 1 -21.99 -7.22 12.90
CA MET A 1 -23.19 -7.81 13.54
C MET A 1 -23.62 -6.93 14.70
N GLY A 2 -24.91 -6.84 15.00
CA GLY A 2 -25.41 -5.94 16.05
C GLY A 2 -26.92 -5.84 16.08
N ARG A 3 -27.42 -4.61 16.30
CA ARG A 3 -28.87 -4.31 16.41
C ARG A 3 -29.42 -3.55 15.21
N ARG A 4 -28.54 -3.02 14.36
CA ARG A 4 -28.89 -2.25 13.16
C ARG A 4 -28.98 -3.17 11.94
N ASP A 5 -29.64 -2.70 10.90
CA ASP A 5 -29.64 -3.37 9.60
C ASP A 5 -28.18 -3.49 9.09
N ALA A 6 -27.76 -4.71 8.79
CA ALA A 6 -26.39 -5.00 8.38
C ALA A 6 -26.10 -4.59 6.94
N LEU A 7 -27.12 -4.58 6.05
CA LEU A 7 -26.92 -4.35 4.62
C LEU A 7 -26.27 -2.99 4.34
N ASP A 8 -26.82 -1.91 4.92
CA ASP A 8 -26.27 -0.56 4.68
C ASP A 8 -24.86 -0.43 5.21
N ILE A 9 -24.60 -0.93 6.42
CA ILE A 9 -23.28 -0.89 7.05
C ILE A 9 -22.26 -1.65 6.20
N VAL A 10 -22.62 -2.84 5.72
CA VAL A 10 -21.72 -3.67 4.89
C VAL A 10 -21.47 -3.02 3.54
N VAL A 11 -22.51 -2.53 2.85
CA VAL A 11 -22.35 -1.86 1.53
C VAL A 11 -21.51 -0.58 1.66
N ASP A 12 -21.73 0.22 2.71
CA ASP A 12 -20.94 1.43 2.95
C ASP A 12 -19.47 1.09 3.28
N ALA A 13 -19.23 0.04 4.06
CA ALA A 13 -17.90 -0.48 4.31
C ALA A 13 -17.21 -0.94 3.02
N LEU A 14 -17.92 -1.70 2.16
CA LEU A 14 -17.39 -2.14 0.87
C LEU A 14 -17.09 -0.96 -0.06
N ARG A 15 -17.90 0.10 -0.04
CA ARG A 15 -17.65 1.33 -0.83
C ARG A 15 -16.33 1.99 -0.41
N ARG A 16 -16.05 2.02 0.89
CA ARG A 16 -14.77 2.53 1.42
C ARG A 16 -13.60 1.62 1.11
N MET A 17 -13.84 0.31 0.96
CA MET A 17 -12.81 -0.70 0.67
C MET A 17 -12.61 -1.00 -0.81
N GLU A 18 -13.44 -0.44 -1.71
CA GLU A 18 -13.41 -0.76 -3.15
C GLU A 18 -12.05 -0.48 -3.81
N TYR A 19 -11.26 0.46 -3.25
CA TYR A 19 -9.91 0.75 -3.73
C TYR A 19 -8.92 -0.43 -3.59
N ARG A 20 -9.24 -1.43 -2.75
CA ARG A 20 -8.42 -2.64 -2.55
C ARG A 20 -8.76 -3.76 -3.53
N GLY A 21 -9.94 -3.74 -4.15
CA GLY A 21 -10.36 -4.73 -5.13
C GLY A 21 -11.71 -4.37 -5.72
N TYR A 22 -11.85 -4.49 -7.04
CA TYR A 22 -13.07 -4.09 -7.76
C TYR A 22 -13.42 -5.02 -8.93
N ASP A 23 -12.89 -6.25 -8.90
CA ASP A 23 -13.20 -7.26 -9.93
C ASP A 23 -14.56 -7.90 -9.73
N SER A 24 -15.02 -7.95 -8.50
CA SER A 24 -16.38 -8.32 -8.12
C SER A 24 -16.71 -7.88 -6.70
N ALA A 25 -18.00 -7.79 -6.37
CA ALA A 25 -18.47 -7.49 -5.03
C ALA A 25 -19.65 -8.39 -4.66
N GLY A 26 -19.84 -8.62 -3.35
CA GLY A 26 -21.01 -9.34 -2.88
C GLY A 26 -21.22 -9.23 -1.38
N VAL A 27 -22.44 -9.56 -0.95
CA VAL A 27 -22.89 -9.55 0.43
C VAL A 27 -23.65 -10.83 0.76
N ALA A 28 -23.55 -11.28 2.01
CA ALA A 28 -24.43 -12.29 2.61
C ALA A 28 -25.03 -11.70 3.88
N ILE A 29 -26.36 -11.73 3.99
CA ILE A 29 -27.11 -11.22 5.15
C ILE A 29 -27.92 -12.36 5.75
N LEU A 30 -27.86 -12.49 7.06
CA LEU A 30 -28.60 -13.48 7.84
C LEU A 30 -29.86 -12.81 8.43
N ASP A 31 -31.05 -13.40 8.13
CA ASP A 31 -32.35 -12.86 8.57
C ASP A 31 -32.70 -13.18 10.04
N GLY A 32 -31.94 -14.05 10.70
CA GLY A 32 -32.23 -14.51 12.06
C GLY A 32 -33.34 -15.57 12.14
N GLU A 33 -33.95 -15.95 11.03
CA GLU A 33 -34.99 -16.99 10.91
C GLU A 33 -34.44 -18.30 10.31
N GLY A 34 -33.11 -18.38 10.14
CA GLY A 34 -32.40 -19.56 9.62
C GLY A 34 -32.13 -19.50 8.10
N ASN A 35 -32.16 -18.31 7.49
CA ASN A 35 -31.81 -18.14 6.08
C ASN A 35 -30.63 -17.19 5.91
N THR A 36 -29.86 -17.43 4.84
CA THR A 36 -28.79 -16.56 4.37
C THR A 36 -29.13 -16.04 2.97
N ALA A 37 -29.30 -14.73 2.84
CA ALA A 37 -29.55 -14.09 1.55
C ALA A 37 -28.23 -13.59 0.97
N ILE A 38 -27.86 -14.06 -0.23
CA ILE A 38 -26.61 -13.72 -0.92
C ILE A 38 -26.90 -12.95 -2.21
N GLN A 39 -26.23 -11.82 -2.39
CA GLN A 39 -26.17 -11.09 -3.64
C GLN A 39 -24.71 -10.81 -4.00
N LYS A 40 -24.33 -11.13 -5.24
CA LYS A 40 -22.95 -10.94 -5.72
C LYS A 40 -22.89 -10.63 -7.20
N LYS A 41 -21.96 -9.79 -7.61
CA LYS A 41 -21.84 -9.30 -8.98
C LYS A 41 -20.40 -9.08 -9.40
N ALA A 42 -20.08 -9.44 -10.63
CA ALA A 42 -18.82 -9.12 -11.26
C ALA A 42 -18.69 -7.62 -11.51
N LEU A 43 -17.45 -7.15 -11.58
CA LEU A 43 -17.04 -5.77 -11.73
C LEU A 43 -17.32 -4.92 -10.46
N ARG A 44 -17.43 -3.59 -10.62
CA ARG A 44 -17.50 -2.63 -9.52
C ARG A 44 -18.71 -2.80 -8.62
N LEU A 45 -18.60 -2.31 -7.39
CA LEU A 45 -19.66 -2.33 -6.37
C LEU A 45 -20.99 -1.75 -6.88
N GLU A 46 -20.95 -0.74 -7.75
CA GLU A 46 -22.15 -0.16 -8.37
C GLU A 46 -23.07 -1.21 -9.04
N ASN A 47 -22.48 -2.26 -9.61
CA ASN A 47 -23.27 -3.34 -10.23
C ASN A 47 -24.00 -4.19 -9.19
N LEU A 48 -23.37 -4.43 -8.03
CA LEU A 48 -24.02 -5.09 -6.89
C LEU A 48 -25.15 -4.21 -6.34
N GLU A 49 -24.94 -2.91 -6.18
CA GLU A 49 -25.95 -1.96 -5.70
C GLU A 49 -27.19 -1.92 -6.63
N LYS A 50 -26.98 -1.92 -7.94
CA LYS A 50 -28.06 -2.02 -8.94
C LYS A 50 -28.83 -3.35 -8.82
N GLN A 51 -28.13 -4.44 -8.57
CA GLN A 51 -28.76 -5.75 -8.37
C GLN A 51 -29.57 -5.77 -7.07
N ILE A 52 -29.04 -5.27 -5.95
CA ILE A 52 -29.75 -5.15 -4.68
C ILE A 52 -31.03 -4.30 -4.86
N ALA A 53 -30.95 -3.18 -5.57
CA ALA A 53 -32.11 -2.35 -5.88
C ALA A 53 -33.16 -3.10 -6.74
N THR A 54 -32.75 -4.00 -7.60
CA THR A 54 -33.64 -4.79 -8.48
C THR A 54 -34.34 -5.92 -7.72
N VAL A 55 -33.61 -6.63 -6.85
CA VAL A 55 -34.14 -7.76 -6.05
C VAL A 55 -35.05 -7.27 -4.92
N GLY A 56 -34.77 -6.04 -4.43
CA GLY A 56 -35.46 -5.43 -3.28
C GLY A 56 -34.70 -5.64 -1.98
N ARG A 57 -34.51 -4.54 -1.24
CA ARG A 57 -33.74 -4.52 0.02
C ARG A 57 -34.36 -5.39 1.12
N GLU A 58 -35.67 -5.58 1.07
CA GLU A 58 -36.41 -6.40 2.04
C GLU A 58 -35.97 -7.87 2.04
N SER A 59 -35.48 -8.37 0.89
CA SER A 59 -34.94 -9.73 0.78
C SER A 59 -33.55 -9.91 1.43
N LEU A 60 -32.93 -8.82 1.86
CA LEU A 60 -31.62 -8.75 2.50
C LEU A 60 -31.73 -8.12 3.90
N ALA A 61 -32.90 -8.22 4.55
CA ALA A 61 -33.10 -7.71 5.90
C ALA A 61 -32.42 -8.61 6.93
N GLY A 62 -31.63 -8.03 7.84
CA GLY A 62 -30.96 -8.77 8.91
C GLY A 62 -29.92 -7.93 9.63
N THR A 63 -29.53 -8.37 10.82
CA THR A 63 -28.59 -7.63 11.70
C THR A 63 -27.17 -8.22 11.71
N THR A 64 -26.98 -9.34 11.02
CA THR A 64 -25.68 -9.99 10.82
C THR A 64 -25.40 -10.11 9.34
N GLY A 65 -24.23 -9.69 8.90
CA GLY A 65 -23.85 -9.75 7.49
C GLY A 65 -22.35 -9.72 7.29
N ILE A 66 -21.94 -10.29 6.17
CA ILE A 66 -20.56 -10.24 5.66
C ILE A 66 -20.56 -9.72 4.23
N GLY A 67 -19.48 -9.08 3.81
CA GLY A 67 -19.34 -8.57 2.45
C GLY A 67 -17.89 -8.61 2.00
N HIS A 68 -17.70 -8.55 0.68
CA HIS A 68 -16.39 -8.64 0.07
C HIS A 68 -16.31 -7.86 -1.23
N THR A 69 -15.20 -7.17 -1.45
CA THR A 69 -14.75 -6.67 -2.74
C THR A 69 -13.53 -7.49 -3.15
N ARG A 70 -13.58 -8.14 -4.30
CA ARG A 70 -12.61 -9.15 -4.72
C ARG A 70 -11.57 -8.56 -5.67
N TRP A 71 -10.31 -8.92 -5.43
CA TRP A 71 -9.22 -8.93 -6.39
C TRP A 71 -8.96 -10.40 -6.79
N ALA A 72 -9.15 -10.72 -8.07
CA ALA A 72 -9.14 -12.12 -8.52
C ALA A 72 -7.72 -12.71 -8.49
N THR A 73 -7.51 -13.73 -7.69
CA THR A 73 -6.30 -14.58 -7.67
C THR A 73 -6.55 -15.92 -8.35
N HIS A 74 -7.63 -16.62 -7.99
CA HIS A 74 -8.07 -17.90 -8.58
C HIS A 74 -9.45 -17.78 -9.21
N GLY A 75 -9.59 -18.17 -10.48
CA GLY A 75 -10.83 -18.06 -11.23
C GLY A 75 -11.10 -16.66 -11.78
N LYS A 76 -11.67 -16.57 -12.98
CA LYS A 76 -11.99 -15.30 -13.66
C LYS A 76 -12.96 -14.43 -12.86
N PRO A 77 -12.95 -13.10 -13.03
CA PRO A 77 -13.92 -12.20 -12.39
C PRO A 77 -15.30 -12.36 -13.03
N THR A 78 -16.10 -13.28 -12.47
CA THR A 78 -17.48 -13.59 -12.88
C THR A 78 -18.39 -13.56 -11.67
N ASP A 79 -19.71 -13.45 -11.88
CA ASP A 79 -20.70 -13.53 -10.81
C ASP A 79 -20.58 -14.84 -10.03
N ARG A 80 -20.24 -15.95 -10.70
CA ARG A 80 -20.04 -17.27 -10.10
C ARG A 80 -18.86 -17.30 -9.12
N ASN A 81 -17.75 -16.67 -9.49
CA ASN A 81 -16.50 -16.65 -8.72
C ASN A 81 -16.44 -15.48 -7.72
N ALA A 82 -17.44 -14.60 -7.68
CA ALA A 82 -17.54 -13.54 -6.68
C ALA A 82 -17.84 -14.12 -5.29
N HIS A 83 -17.30 -13.49 -4.25
CA HIS A 83 -17.65 -13.80 -2.86
C HIS A 83 -18.92 -13.07 -2.44
N PRO A 84 -19.67 -13.59 -1.45
CA PRO A 84 -19.45 -14.79 -0.65
C PRO A 84 -19.73 -16.09 -1.41
N HIS A 85 -19.09 -17.20 -0.95
CA HIS A 85 -19.45 -18.56 -1.32
C HIS A 85 -20.30 -19.20 -0.22
N ALA A 86 -21.21 -20.10 -0.61
CA ALA A 86 -22.12 -20.78 0.30
C ALA A 86 -21.93 -22.30 0.29
N SER A 87 -22.35 -22.95 1.36
CA SER A 87 -22.54 -24.41 1.42
C SER A 87 -23.73 -24.86 0.53
N ASP A 88 -23.80 -26.16 0.22
CA ASP A 88 -24.86 -26.73 -0.62
C ASP A 88 -26.27 -26.47 -0.09
N ASP A 89 -26.45 -26.45 1.22
CA ASP A 89 -27.72 -26.15 1.89
C ASP A 89 -28.00 -24.62 1.99
N GLY A 90 -27.06 -23.78 1.55
CA GLY A 90 -27.16 -22.31 1.58
C GLY A 90 -27.08 -21.68 2.97
N LYS A 91 -26.83 -22.44 4.05
CA LYS A 91 -26.85 -21.94 5.42
C LYS A 91 -25.54 -21.28 5.84
N LEU A 92 -24.41 -21.81 5.37
CA LEU A 92 -23.09 -21.30 5.70
C LEU A 92 -22.56 -20.44 4.57
N ALA A 93 -22.01 -19.28 4.91
CA ALA A 93 -21.38 -18.37 3.95
C ALA A 93 -19.97 -17.98 4.40
N VAL A 94 -19.09 -17.79 3.41
CA VAL A 94 -17.67 -17.39 3.65
C VAL A 94 -17.24 -16.29 2.71
N VAL A 95 -16.43 -15.38 3.22
CA VAL A 95 -15.59 -14.46 2.44
C VAL A 95 -14.12 -14.70 2.77
N HIS A 96 -13.23 -14.46 1.81
CA HIS A 96 -11.83 -14.81 1.89
C HIS A 96 -10.95 -13.76 1.23
N ASN A 97 -9.87 -13.38 1.92
CA ASN A 97 -8.72 -12.68 1.37
C ASN A 97 -7.50 -13.60 1.48
N GLY A 98 -6.77 -13.81 0.41
CA GLY A 98 -5.57 -14.63 0.40
C GLY A 98 -5.63 -15.80 -0.57
N ILE A 99 -4.85 -16.83 -0.29
CA ILE A 99 -4.75 -18.06 -1.08
C ILE A 99 -4.70 -19.26 -0.14
N ILE A 100 -5.55 -20.25 -0.39
CA ILE A 100 -5.49 -21.57 0.27
C ILE A 100 -4.64 -22.46 -0.64
N GLU A 101 -3.40 -22.72 -0.27
CA GLU A 101 -2.43 -23.38 -1.14
C GLU A 101 -2.75 -24.86 -1.38
N ASN A 102 -3.29 -25.55 -0.38
CA ASN A 102 -3.68 -26.95 -0.49
C ASN A 102 -5.13 -27.17 -0.96
N TYR A 103 -5.76 -26.15 -1.55
CA TYR A 103 -7.17 -26.23 -1.95
C TYR A 103 -7.46 -27.35 -2.96
N ALA A 104 -6.53 -27.66 -3.87
CA ALA A 104 -6.74 -28.69 -4.88
C ALA A 104 -6.85 -30.08 -4.28
N GLU A 105 -6.06 -30.39 -3.25
CA GLU A 105 -6.12 -31.67 -2.52
C GLU A 105 -7.43 -31.79 -1.73
N LEU A 106 -7.76 -30.72 -0.98
CA LEU A 106 -9.01 -30.68 -0.19
C LEU A 106 -10.25 -30.71 -1.07
N ARG A 107 -10.21 -30.09 -2.24
CA ARG A 107 -11.29 -30.14 -3.23
C ARG A 107 -11.50 -31.56 -3.74
N ALA A 108 -10.43 -32.26 -4.09
CA ALA A 108 -10.54 -33.65 -4.56
C ALA A 108 -11.16 -34.56 -3.48
N GLU A 109 -10.77 -34.39 -2.21
CA GLU A 109 -11.38 -35.11 -1.08
C GLU A 109 -12.89 -34.84 -0.95
N LEU A 110 -13.28 -33.58 -1.06
CA LEU A 110 -14.69 -33.17 -0.96
C LEU A 110 -15.53 -33.67 -2.16
N GLU A 111 -14.96 -33.66 -3.37
CA GLU A 111 -15.60 -34.21 -4.58
C GLU A 111 -15.78 -35.74 -4.46
N GLU A 112 -14.85 -36.48 -3.83
CA GLU A 112 -15.01 -37.92 -3.52
C GLU A 112 -16.14 -38.15 -2.52
N ASP A 113 -16.38 -37.21 -1.59
CA ASP A 113 -17.51 -37.24 -0.66
C ASP A 113 -18.84 -36.81 -1.30
N GLY A 114 -18.83 -36.44 -2.58
CA GLY A 114 -20.02 -36.09 -3.36
C GLY A 114 -20.38 -34.61 -3.34
N VAL A 115 -19.48 -33.71 -2.92
CA VAL A 115 -19.68 -32.25 -2.95
C VAL A 115 -19.55 -31.74 -4.39
N GLU A 116 -20.52 -30.95 -4.84
CA GLU A 116 -20.49 -30.28 -6.13
C GLU A 116 -20.01 -28.83 -5.96
N PHE A 117 -18.93 -28.46 -6.64
CA PHE A 117 -18.40 -27.09 -6.60
C PHE A 117 -19.07 -26.18 -7.62
N ALA A 118 -19.62 -25.07 -7.15
CA ALA A 118 -20.25 -24.06 -7.98
C ALA A 118 -19.24 -23.11 -8.63
N SER A 119 -18.05 -22.90 -8.05
CA SER A 119 -17.04 -21.96 -8.53
C SER A 119 -15.68 -22.60 -8.83
N GLU A 120 -14.76 -21.77 -9.35
CA GLU A 120 -13.38 -22.14 -9.64
C GLU A 120 -12.42 -21.63 -8.54
N THR A 121 -12.96 -21.10 -7.42
CA THR A 121 -12.15 -20.46 -6.38
C THR A 121 -11.68 -21.48 -5.33
N ASP A 122 -10.54 -21.21 -4.74
CA ASP A 122 -10.02 -21.90 -3.57
C ASP A 122 -10.91 -21.70 -2.34
N THR A 123 -11.56 -20.55 -2.24
CA THR A 123 -12.45 -20.16 -1.13
C THR A 123 -13.62 -21.11 -0.91
N GLU A 124 -14.21 -21.65 -1.99
CA GLU A 124 -15.35 -22.57 -1.89
C GLU A 124 -14.98 -23.88 -1.18
N THR A 125 -13.70 -24.28 -1.26
CA THR A 125 -13.19 -25.43 -0.50
C THR A 125 -13.32 -25.22 1.01
N ALA A 126 -13.09 -24.01 1.51
CA ALA A 126 -13.20 -23.70 2.92
C ALA A 126 -14.64 -23.81 3.44
N VAL A 127 -15.64 -23.31 2.69
CA VAL A 127 -17.03 -23.38 3.12
C VAL A 127 -17.54 -24.81 3.16
N HIS A 128 -17.22 -25.62 2.15
CA HIS A 128 -17.62 -27.02 2.13
C HIS A 128 -16.92 -27.85 3.21
N LEU A 129 -15.65 -27.54 3.53
CA LEU A 129 -14.94 -28.22 4.62
C LEU A 129 -15.59 -27.94 5.98
N VAL A 130 -15.97 -26.68 6.27
CA VAL A 130 -16.70 -26.34 7.50
C VAL A 130 -18.08 -27.01 7.50
N SER A 131 -18.81 -27.01 6.38
CA SER A 131 -20.11 -27.66 6.24
C SER A 131 -20.04 -29.17 6.50
N LYS A 132 -18.99 -29.84 5.98
CA LYS A 132 -18.72 -31.28 6.25
C LYS A 132 -18.57 -31.55 7.75
N TYR A 133 -17.76 -30.76 8.44
CA TYR A 133 -17.55 -30.92 9.88
C TYR A 133 -18.78 -30.54 10.71
N TYR A 134 -19.59 -29.59 10.26
CA TYR A 134 -20.85 -29.22 10.91
C TYR A 134 -21.93 -30.30 10.78
N ALA A 135 -21.97 -30.95 9.63
CA ALA A 135 -22.94 -32.04 9.37
C ALA A 135 -22.56 -33.35 10.07
N LEU A 136 -21.29 -33.66 10.16
CA LEU A 136 -20.80 -34.98 10.56
C LEU A 136 -19.60 -34.93 11.53
N GLY A 137 -19.49 -35.93 12.39
CA GLY A 137 -18.32 -36.13 13.25
C GLY A 137 -18.42 -35.46 14.62
N PRO A 138 -17.28 -35.27 15.30
CA PRO A 138 -17.25 -34.77 16.69
C PRO A 138 -17.75 -33.36 16.89
N THR A 139 -17.79 -32.54 15.83
CA THR A 139 -18.21 -31.14 15.85
C THR A 139 -19.59 -30.92 15.27
N ALA A 140 -20.35 -32.00 14.97
CA ALA A 140 -21.67 -31.92 14.36
C ALA A 140 -22.61 -31.03 15.18
N GLY A 141 -23.23 -30.03 14.51
CA GLY A 141 -24.11 -29.04 15.13
C GLY A 141 -23.42 -27.91 15.90
N ASP A 142 -22.09 -27.94 16.02
CA ASP A 142 -21.29 -26.86 16.63
C ASP A 142 -20.53 -26.10 15.55
N PHE A 143 -21.05 -24.92 15.18
CA PHE A 143 -20.47 -24.08 14.14
C PHE A 143 -19.04 -23.64 14.44
N VAL A 144 -18.80 -23.20 15.69
CA VAL A 144 -17.49 -22.71 16.13
C VAL A 144 -16.47 -23.83 16.08
N ALA A 145 -16.78 -24.99 16.67
CA ALA A 145 -15.87 -26.15 16.67
C ALA A 145 -15.61 -26.66 15.23
N SER A 146 -16.61 -26.62 14.35
CA SER A 146 -16.48 -27.02 12.95
C SER A 146 -15.56 -26.10 12.15
N ALA A 147 -15.65 -24.78 12.39
CA ALA A 147 -14.73 -23.81 11.81
C ALA A 147 -13.27 -24.08 12.25
N TYR A 148 -13.03 -24.30 13.55
CA TYR A 148 -11.68 -24.66 14.03
C TYR A 148 -11.15 -25.97 13.42
N ALA A 149 -12.01 -26.97 13.25
CA ALA A 149 -11.61 -28.23 12.62
C ALA A 149 -11.17 -28.04 11.17
N ALA A 150 -11.90 -27.20 10.43
CA ALA A 150 -11.56 -26.86 9.04
C ALA A 150 -10.25 -26.03 8.97
N LEU A 151 -10.12 -24.99 9.80
CA LEU A 151 -8.97 -24.08 9.80
C LEU A 151 -7.63 -24.79 10.04
N ARG A 152 -7.63 -25.84 10.85
CA ARG A 152 -6.42 -26.66 11.08
C ARG A 152 -5.96 -27.46 9.86
N ARG A 153 -6.85 -27.65 8.85
CA ARG A 153 -6.55 -28.34 7.61
C ARG A 153 -6.05 -27.42 6.49
N LEU A 154 -6.31 -26.11 6.61
CA LEU A 154 -5.97 -25.15 5.57
C LEU A 154 -4.49 -24.76 5.66
N GLU A 155 -3.82 -24.70 4.50
CA GLU A 155 -2.46 -24.22 4.33
C GLU A 155 -2.46 -22.96 3.45
N GLY A 156 -1.46 -22.08 3.62
CA GLY A 156 -1.33 -20.83 2.86
C GLY A 156 -1.62 -19.58 3.68
N ALA A 157 -1.74 -18.44 3.00
CA ALA A 157 -2.00 -17.13 3.58
C ALA A 157 -3.47 -16.76 3.38
N PHE A 158 -4.25 -16.60 4.45
CA PHE A 158 -5.68 -16.34 4.37
C PHE A 158 -6.25 -15.52 5.53
N THR A 159 -7.29 -14.76 5.23
CA THR A 159 -8.29 -14.29 6.18
C THR A 159 -9.65 -14.79 5.73
N LEU A 160 -10.29 -15.58 6.57
CA LEU A 160 -11.60 -16.18 6.33
C LEU A 160 -12.60 -15.64 7.34
N VAL A 161 -13.81 -15.31 6.88
CA VAL A 161 -14.92 -14.91 7.74
C VAL A 161 -16.13 -15.77 7.41
N PHE A 162 -16.58 -16.54 8.38
CA PHE A 162 -17.69 -17.48 8.27
C PHE A 162 -18.92 -17.00 9.02
N THR A 163 -20.09 -17.21 8.44
CA THR A 163 -21.41 -17.03 9.07
C THR A 163 -22.26 -18.26 8.84
N HIS A 164 -23.15 -18.58 9.78
CA HIS A 164 -24.06 -19.73 9.65
C HIS A 164 -25.49 -19.31 10.05
N ALA A 165 -26.48 -19.64 9.23
CA ALA A 165 -27.86 -19.23 9.42
C ALA A 165 -28.47 -19.72 10.75
N ASP A 166 -28.16 -20.94 11.18
CA ASP A 166 -28.63 -21.49 12.46
C ASP A 166 -27.91 -20.86 13.68
N HIS A 167 -26.86 -20.04 13.46
CA HIS A 167 -26.07 -19.34 14.47
C HIS A 167 -25.91 -17.84 14.10
N ALA A 168 -27.04 -17.18 13.79
CA ALA A 168 -27.06 -15.81 13.29
C ALA A 168 -26.50 -14.75 14.28
N ASP A 169 -26.28 -15.12 15.53
CA ASP A 169 -25.67 -14.32 16.60
C ASP A 169 -24.15 -14.51 16.71
N THR A 170 -23.52 -15.27 15.80
CA THR A 170 -22.11 -15.64 15.88
C THR A 170 -21.43 -15.51 14.53
N ILE A 171 -20.29 -14.82 14.48
CA ILE A 171 -19.37 -14.82 13.35
C ILE A 171 -18.04 -15.43 13.80
N VAL A 172 -17.48 -16.32 13.01
CA VAL A 172 -16.14 -16.88 13.22
C VAL A 172 -15.22 -16.36 12.12
N ALA A 173 -14.11 -15.77 12.52
CA ALA A 173 -13.12 -15.32 11.56
C ALA A 173 -11.72 -15.79 11.96
N ALA A 174 -10.90 -16.08 10.98
CA ALA A 174 -9.53 -16.54 11.18
C ALA A 174 -8.56 -15.78 10.30
N ARG A 175 -7.35 -15.64 10.80
CA ARG A 175 -6.28 -14.96 10.13
C ARG A 175 -4.99 -15.77 10.12
N ARG A 176 -4.39 -15.90 8.93
CA ARG A 176 -3.00 -16.33 8.71
C ARG A 176 -2.40 -15.46 7.62
N SER A 177 -1.43 -14.62 7.98
CA SER A 177 -0.68 -13.69 7.11
C SER A 177 -1.47 -12.48 6.58
N THR A 178 -2.71 -12.59 6.16
CA THR A 178 -3.52 -11.46 5.66
C THR A 178 -4.20 -10.67 6.80
N PRO A 179 -4.45 -9.34 6.65
CA PRO A 179 -4.92 -8.49 7.74
C PRO A 179 -6.36 -8.79 8.18
N LEU A 180 -6.61 -8.72 9.49
CA LEU A 180 -7.95 -8.75 10.11
C LEU A 180 -7.96 -7.93 11.40
N VAL A 181 -8.94 -7.05 11.53
CA VAL A 181 -9.13 -6.18 12.69
C VAL A 181 -10.59 -6.28 13.18
N VAL A 182 -10.77 -6.31 14.50
CA VAL A 182 -12.08 -6.24 15.14
C VAL A 182 -12.37 -4.80 15.54
N GLY A 183 -13.50 -4.24 15.12
CA GLY A 183 -14.02 -2.97 15.64
C GLY A 183 -14.95 -3.23 16.81
N VAL A 184 -14.68 -2.60 17.96
CA VAL A 184 -15.44 -2.79 19.19
C VAL A 184 -16.43 -1.66 19.37
N GLY A 185 -17.70 -1.91 19.05
CA GLY A 185 -18.80 -0.96 19.22
C GLY A 185 -19.63 -1.22 20.47
N LYS A 186 -20.69 -0.45 20.67
CA LYS A 186 -21.63 -0.62 21.78
C LYS A 186 -22.87 -1.42 21.36
N GLY A 187 -22.91 -2.71 21.68
CA GLY A 187 -23.96 -3.63 21.23
C GLY A 187 -23.85 -3.98 19.74
N GLU A 188 -22.68 -3.83 19.19
CA GLU A 188 -22.34 -4.20 17.82
C GLU A 188 -20.84 -4.41 17.67
N MET A 189 -20.44 -5.38 16.85
CA MET A 189 -19.06 -5.70 16.55
C MET A 189 -18.85 -5.72 15.04
N PHE A 190 -17.65 -5.33 14.64
CA PHE A 190 -17.22 -5.24 13.24
C PHE A 190 -15.99 -6.10 13.01
N LEU A 191 -15.87 -6.63 11.80
CA LEU A 191 -14.67 -7.31 11.29
C LEU A 191 -14.31 -6.70 9.94
N ALA A 192 -13.05 -6.37 9.75
CA ALA A 192 -12.59 -5.87 8.47
C ALA A 192 -11.09 -6.13 8.27
N SER A 193 -10.64 -6.10 7.02
CA SER A 193 -9.22 -6.09 6.69
C SER A 193 -8.57 -4.72 6.87
N ASP A 194 -9.37 -3.66 7.12
CA ASP A 194 -8.90 -2.30 7.37
C ASP A 194 -9.91 -1.53 8.23
N VAL A 195 -9.43 -0.70 9.14
CA VAL A 195 -10.24 0.10 10.07
C VAL A 195 -11.14 1.11 9.35
N THR A 196 -10.82 1.53 8.13
CA THR A 196 -11.64 2.45 7.31
C THR A 196 -13.04 1.93 7.06
N ALA A 197 -13.22 0.61 7.06
CA ALA A 197 -14.52 -0.03 6.88
C ALA A 197 -15.53 0.31 7.99
N PHE A 198 -15.07 0.49 9.23
CA PHE A 198 -15.94 0.68 10.39
C PHE A 198 -15.66 1.92 11.24
N ILE A 199 -14.72 2.78 10.85
CA ILE A 199 -14.29 3.95 11.63
C ILE A 199 -15.44 4.93 11.98
N GLU A 200 -16.51 5.00 11.18
CA GLU A 200 -17.70 5.79 11.49
C GLU A 200 -18.50 5.26 12.68
N HIS A 201 -18.33 3.98 12.99
CA HIS A 201 -19.12 3.31 14.00
C HIS A 201 -18.35 3.16 15.31
N THR A 202 -17.05 2.93 15.23
CA THR A 202 -16.17 2.85 16.40
C THR A 202 -14.72 3.17 16.02
N ARG A 203 -14.00 3.78 16.97
CA ARG A 203 -12.55 4.00 16.90
C ARG A 203 -11.77 3.04 17.78
N ASP A 204 -12.45 2.24 18.58
CA ASP A 204 -11.83 1.22 19.41
C ASP A 204 -11.72 -0.06 18.61
N ALA A 205 -10.52 -0.57 18.48
CA ALA A 205 -10.22 -1.72 17.65
C ALA A 205 -9.30 -2.72 18.36
N VAL A 206 -9.34 -3.96 17.90
CA VAL A 206 -8.47 -5.05 18.37
C VAL A 206 -7.83 -5.70 17.16
N GLU A 207 -6.53 -5.74 17.19
CA GLU A 207 -5.72 -6.39 16.17
C GLU A 207 -5.54 -7.86 16.51
N LEU A 208 -5.68 -8.73 15.49
CA LEU A 208 -5.38 -10.13 15.61
C LEU A 208 -3.92 -10.41 15.24
N GLY A 209 -3.31 -11.32 15.98
CA GLY A 209 -1.98 -11.86 15.69
C GLY A 209 -1.99 -12.93 14.59
N GLN A 210 -0.82 -13.50 14.34
CA GLN A 210 -0.63 -14.59 13.39
C GLN A 210 -1.29 -15.89 13.94
N ASP A 211 -1.94 -16.65 13.05
CA ASP A 211 -2.64 -17.90 13.37
C ASP A 211 -3.67 -17.75 14.49
N GLU A 212 -4.42 -16.64 14.45
CA GLU A 212 -5.48 -16.36 15.41
C GLU A 212 -6.87 -16.47 14.78
N VAL A 213 -7.80 -16.91 15.62
CA VAL A 213 -9.23 -16.99 15.36
C VAL A 213 -9.95 -16.03 16.28
N VAL A 214 -10.92 -15.32 15.77
CA VAL A 214 -11.84 -14.53 16.57
C VAL A 214 -13.26 -15.04 16.38
N VAL A 215 -13.95 -15.21 17.48
CA VAL A 215 -15.40 -15.44 17.55
C VAL A 215 -16.03 -14.17 18.08
N ILE A 216 -16.92 -13.56 17.32
CA ILE A 216 -17.65 -12.35 17.75
C ILE A 216 -19.13 -12.62 17.89
N THR A 217 -19.72 -11.95 18.89
CA THR A 217 -21.17 -11.75 19.05
C THR A 217 -21.46 -10.25 18.98
N ALA A 218 -22.71 -9.83 19.14
CA ALA A 218 -23.03 -8.40 19.17
C ALA A 218 -22.36 -7.65 20.33
N ASP A 219 -22.11 -8.31 21.46
CA ASP A 219 -21.67 -7.68 22.71
C ASP A 219 -20.26 -8.12 23.15
N SER A 220 -19.64 -9.10 22.46
CA SER A 220 -18.36 -9.66 22.88
C SER A 220 -17.52 -10.21 21.74
N TYR A 221 -16.23 -10.34 21.98
CA TYR A 221 -15.30 -11.07 21.13
C TYR A 221 -14.39 -11.97 21.97
N THR A 222 -13.96 -13.08 21.40
CA THR A 222 -12.95 -13.98 21.99
C THR A 222 -11.90 -14.29 20.95
N VAL A 223 -10.64 -14.05 21.28
CA VAL A 223 -9.49 -14.36 20.42
C VAL A 223 -8.80 -15.62 20.96
N SER A 224 -8.42 -16.51 20.08
CA SER A 224 -7.63 -17.72 20.40
C SER A 224 -6.72 -18.10 19.23
N ASP A 225 -5.80 -19.04 19.44
CA ASP A 225 -5.10 -19.70 18.34
C ASP A 225 -5.95 -20.83 17.71
N PHE A 226 -5.43 -21.48 16.68
CA PHE A 226 -6.12 -22.60 15.99
C PHE A 226 -6.34 -23.82 16.86
N ASP A 227 -5.62 -23.94 18.00
CA ASP A 227 -5.80 -24.98 19.00
C ASP A 227 -6.75 -24.57 20.14
N GLN A 228 -7.46 -23.43 19.97
CA GLN A 228 -8.42 -22.87 20.92
C GLN A 228 -7.80 -22.35 22.23
N ASN A 229 -6.49 -22.16 22.30
CA ASN A 229 -5.89 -21.48 23.43
C ASN A 229 -6.21 -19.99 23.38
N VAL A 230 -6.85 -19.47 24.43
CA VAL A 230 -7.23 -18.05 24.50
C VAL A 230 -6.00 -17.15 24.39
N ARG A 231 -6.12 -16.10 23.56
CA ARG A 231 -5.11 -15.08 23.34
C ARG A 231 -5.66 -13.72 23.76
N ALA A 232 -4.78 -12.84 24.19
CA ALA A 232 -5.15 -11.43 24.38
C ALA A 232 -4.94 -10.71 23.05
N GLY A 233 -6.01 -10.34 22.36
CA GLY A 233 -5.89 -9.46 21.20
C GLY A 233 -5.21 -8.14 21.61
N LYS A 234 -4.60 -7.42 20.67
CA LYS A 234 -3.92 -6.14 20.92
C LYS A 234 -4.92 -4.99 20.71
N PRO A 235 -5.50 -4.38 21.77
CA PRO A 235 -6.41 -3.25 21.62
C PRO A 235 -5.64 -1.99 21.23
N PHE A 236 -6.23 -1.17 20.36
CA PHE A 236 -5.72 0.15 19.98
C PHE A 236 -6.87 1.12 19.69
N HIS A 237 -6.58 2.42 19.74
CA HIS A 237 -7.53 3.49 19.40
C HIS A 237 -7.12 4.15 18.07
N ILE A 238 -8.10 4.50 17.23
CA ILE A 238 -7.88 5.15 15.94
C ILE A 238 -7.94 6.66 16.13
N ASP A 239 -6.81 7.34 16.04
CA ASP A 239 -6.69 8.78 16.33
C ASP A 239 -7.15 9.71 15.19
N TRP A 240 -7.13 9.24 13.92
CA TRP A 240 -7.58 10.02 12.77
C TRP A 240 -9.09 9.88 12.54
N ASP A 241 -9.70 10.88 11.88
CA ASP A 241 -11.13 10.90 11.62
C ASP A 241 -11.50 10.64 10.15
N LEU A 242 -12.79 10.37 9.92
CA LEU A 242 -13.32 10.07 8.59
C LEU A 242 -13.21 11.26 7.62
N ALA A 243 -13.29 12.51 8.12
CA ALA A 243 -13.20 13.72 7.30
C ALA A 243 -11.83 13.78 6.57
N ALA A 244 -10.79 13.20 7.17
CA ALA A 244 -9.48 13.06 6.53
C ALA A 244 -9.52 12.11 5.32
N ALA A 245 -10.45 11.16 5.27
CA ALA A 245 -10.61 10.22 4.15
C ALA A 245 -11.55 10.74 3.05
N GLU A 246 -12.33 11.82 3.26
CA GLU A 246 -13.20 12.38 2.23
C GLU A 246 -12.41 13.18 1.19
N LYS A 247 -12.97 13.33 -0.05
CA LYS A 247 -12.29 14.03 -1.17
C LYS A 247 -12.07 15.54 -0.96
N GLY A 248 -12.74 16.17 0.01
CA GLY A 248 -12.49 17.57 0.36
C GLY A 248 -12.69 18.58 -0.79
N GLY A 249 -13.60 18.31 -1.72
CA GLY A 249 -13.89 19.17 -2.87
C GLY A 249 -13.04 18.88 -4.13
N TYR A 250 -12.16 17.89 -4.08
CA TYR A 250 -11.41 17.42 -5.27
C TYR A 250 -12.22 16.38 -6.05
N ASP A 251 -12.06 16.35 -7.36
CA ASP A 251 -12.69 15.32 -8.22
C ASP A 251 -12.19 13.91 -7.92
N PHE A 252 -10.91 13.78 -7.53
CA PHE A 252 -10.21 12.52 -7.25
C PHE A 252 -9.43 12.60 -5.94
N PHE A 253 -9.33 11.48 -5.22
CA PHE A 253 -8.50 11.36 -4.02
C PHE A 253 -7.04 11.67 -4.31
N MET A 254 -6.48 11.15 -5.40
CA MET A 254 -5.10 11.41 -5.77
C MET A 254 -4.80 12.91 -5.91
N LEU A 255 -5.72 13.72 -6.43
CA LEU A 255 -5.51 15.17 -6.55
C LEU A 255 -5.49 15.85 -5.17
N LYS A 256 -6.36 15.42 -4.26
CA LYS A 256 -6.32 15.83 -2.84
C LYS A 256 -5.00 15.45 -2.20
N GLU A 257 -4.57 14.18 -2.37
CA GLU A 257 -3.35 13.64 -1.78
C GLU A 257 -2.09 14.33 -2.32
N ILE A 258 -2.06 14.72 -3.60
CA ILE A 258 -1.02 15.57 -4.15
C ILE A 258 -1.02 16.95 -3.45
N ALA A 259 -2.18 17.54 -3.18
CA ALA A 259 -2.28 18.82 -2.48
C ALA A 259 -1.95 18.72 -0.98
N GLU A 260 -2.09 17.55 -0.36
CA GLU A 260 -1.76 17.30 1.04
C GLU A 260 -0.25 17.07 1.30
N GLN A 261 0.59 16.97 0.27
CA GLN A 261 2.02 16.68 0.43
C GLN A 261 2.78 17.60 1.38
N PRO A 262 2.56 18.94 1.40
CA PRO A 262 3.21 19.81 2.39
C PRO A 262 2.89 19.41 3.82
N ARG A 263 1.62 19.10 4.09
CA ARG A 263 1.18 18.61 5.40
C ARG A 263 1.77 17.25 5.73
N ALA A 264 1.79 16.31 4.79
CA ALA A 264 2.36 14.98 5.00
C ALA A 264 3.86 15.05 5.37
N ILE A 265 4.63 15.97 4.77
CA ILE A 265 6.02 16.24 5.16
C ILE A 265 6.10 16.73 6.61
N ALA A 266 5.29 17.72 6.98
CA ALA A 266 5.28 18.29 8.32
C ALA A 266 4.86 17.25 9.38
N ASP A 267 3.79 16.49 9.10
CA ASP A 267 3.27 15.46 10.01
C ASP A 267 4.30 14.32 10.21
N THR A 268 5.05 13.95 9.15
CA THR A 268 6.13 12.95 9.24
C THR A 268 7.28 13.40 10.13
N LEU A 269 7.52 14.71 10.24
CA LEU A 269 8.61 15.27 11.07
C LEU A 269 8.19 15.50 12.52
N LEU A 270 6.88 15.58 12.77
CA LEU A 270 6.33 16.02 14.06
C LEU A 270 6.78 15.10 15.20
N GLY A 271 7.45 15.69 16.21
CA GLY A 271 7.89 14.99 17.41
C GLY A 271 9.20 14.21 17.28
N HIS A 272 9.78 14.09 16.08
CA HIS A 272 10.99 13.29 15.86
C HIS A 272 12.31 13.99 16.25
N LEU A 273 12.33 15.30 16.46
CA LEU A 273 13.50 16.00 16.99
C LEU A 273 13.27 16.39 18.45
N GLN A 274 13.94 15.75 19.39
CA GLN A 274 13.86 16.02 20.83
C GLN A 274 15.24 16.27 21.40
N ASN A 275 15.46 17.46 21.97
CA ASN A 275 16.76 17.85 22.56
C ASN A 275 17.96 17.67 21.61
N GLY A 276 17.78 17.95 20.31
CA GLY A 276 18.80 17.77 19.27
C GLY A 276 19.07 16.32 18.89
N ARG A 277 18.19 15.39 19.23
CA ARG A 277 18.26 13.97 18.87
C ARG A 277 17.04 13.55 18.05
N ILE A 278 17.28 12.68 17.07
CA ILE A 278 16.21 12.02 16.35
C ILE A 278 15.67 10.87 17.20
N VAL A 279 14.36 10.82 17.34
CA VAL A 279 13.61 9.78 18.06
C VAL A 279 12.72 9.04 17.09
N LEU A 280 12.72 7.70 17.15
CA LEU A 280 11.84 6.84 16.34
C LEU A 280 10.54 6.57 17.09
N ASP A 281 9.45 6.24 16.40
CA ASP A 281 8.13 6.00 17.00
C ASP A 281 8.13 4.75 17.89
N GLU A 282 8.58 3.63 17.35
CA GLU A 282 8.72 2.39 18.10
C GLU A 282 10.18 1.95 18.00
N GLN A 283 10.91 2.03 19.09
CA GLN A 283 12.34 1.69 19.11
C GLN A 283 12.60 0.57 20.12
N ARG A 284 12.93 -0.61 19.60
CA ARG A 284 13.49 -1.73 20.37
C ARG A 284 15.00 -1.88 20.12
N LEU A 285 15.55 -1.06 19.22
CA LEU A 285 16.98 -0.94 18.93
C LEU A 285 17.57 0.17 19.79
N THR A 286 18.70 -0.11 20.42
CA THR A 286 19.45 0.88 21.20
C THR A 286 20.39 1.70 20.31
N ASP A 287 20.94 2.82 20.84
CA ASP A 287 21.99 3.56 20.15
C ASP A 287 23.23 2.69 19.85
N ASP A 288 23.52 1.71 20.72
CA ASP A 288 24.62 0.77 20.51
C ASP A 288 24.30 -0.19 19.35
N ASP A 289 23.07 -0.67 19.26
CA ASP A 289 22.64 -1.49 18.13
C ASP A 289 22.76 -0.74 16.80
N LEU A 290 22.36 0.55 16.76
CA LEU A 290 22.50 1.39 15.57
C LEU A 290 23.97 1.73 15.25
N ARG A 291 24.82 1.82 16.26
CA ARG A 291 26.27 2.05 16.10
C ARG A 291 26.97 0.82 15.51
N ASP A 292 26.53 -0.36 15.88
CA ASP A 292 27.12 -1.63 15.45
C ASP A 292 26.71 -2.01 14.01
N VAL A 293 25.77 -1.30 13.39
CA VAL A 293 25.41 -1.50 11.98
C VAL A 293 26.62 -1.21 11.09
N ASP A 294 27.01 -2.17 10.26
CA ASP A 294 28.10 -2.00 9.28
C ASP A 294 27.61 -1.91 7.83
N LYS A 295 26.38 -2.35 7.55
CA LYS A 295 25.71 -2.19 6.25
C LYS A 295 24.20 -2.08 6.41
N VAL A 296 23.57 -1.45 5.43
CA VAL A 296 22.11 -1.31 5.34
C VAL A 296 21.61 -1.94 4.07
N PHE A 297 20.57 -2.78 4.16
CA PHE A 297 19.75 -3.17 3.03
C PHE A 297 18.41 -2.45 3.10
N VAL A 298 17.96 -1.86 1.99
CA VAL A 298 16.59 -1.34 1.87
C VAL A 298 15.81 -2.27 0.97
N VAL A 299 14.65 -2.75 1.44
CA VAL A 299 13.79 -3.67 0.69
C VAL A 299 12.40 -3.07 0.54
N ALA A 300 11.89 -3.04 -0.68
CA ALA A 300 10.59 -2.45 -0.99
C ALA A 300 10.11 -2.85 -2.40
N CYS A 301 8.86 -2.49 -2.72
CA CYS A 301 8.25 -2.67 -4.03
C CYS A 301 7.78 -1.32 -4.60
N GLY A 302 7.77 -1.17 -5.93
CA GLY A 302 7.17 -0.04 -6.65
C GLY A 302 7.68 1.33 -6.20
N THR A 303 6.76 2.24 -5.90
CA THR A 303 7.06 3.60 -5.42
C THR A 303 7.96 3.62 -4.16
N ALA A 304 7.71 2.71 -3.22
CA ALA A 304 8.53 2.59 -2.01
C ALA A 304 9.99 2.15 -2.33
N TYR A 305 10.21 1.35 -3.38
CA TYR A 305 11.55 1.02 -3.87
C TYR A 305 12.28 2.27 -4.38
N HIS A 306 11.58 3.18 -5.08
CA HIS A 306 12.17 4.46 -5.53
C HIS A 306 12.50 5.37 -4.34
N ALA A 307 11.68 5.39 -3.28
CA ALA A 307 12.03 6.07 -2.03
C ALA A 307 13.29 5.46 -1.38
N GLY A 308 13.41 4.14 -1.43
CA GLY A 308 14.61 3.42 -0.98
C GLY A 308 15.88 3.80 -1.76
N LEU A 309 15.79 4.00 -3.07
CA LEU A 309 16.92 4.50 -3.87
C LEU A 309 17.37 5.89 -3.40
N LEU A 310 16.44 6.76 -2.98
CA LEU A 310 16.77 8.07 -2.40
C LEU A 310 17.34 7.95 -0.99
N ALA A 311 16.80 7.03 -0.18
CA ALA A 311 17.33 6.71 1.14
C ALA A 311 18.82 6.35 1.08
N LYS A 312 19.23 5.56 0.09
CA LYS A 312 20.63 5.18 -0.13
C LYS A 312 21.52 6.42 -0.23
N TYR A 313 21.17 7.42 -1.05
CA TYR A 313 21.98 8.62 -1.22
C TYR A 313 22.15 9.39 0.11
N ALA A 314 21.11 9.53 0.91
CA ALA A 314 21.15 10.26 2.18
C ALA A 314 21.92 9.50 3.25
N ILE A 315 21.62 8.21 3.45
CA ILE A 315 22.27 7.38 4.47
C ILE A 315 23.79 7.29 4.18
N GLU A 316 24.19 6.94 2.96
CA GLU A 316 25.62 6.88 2.58
C GLU A 316 26.34 8.23 2.74
N HIS A 317 25.64 9.33 2.41
CA HIS A 317 26.21 10.67 2.54
C HIS A 317 26.49 11.03 3.99
N TRP A 318 25.54 10.79 4.90
CA TRP A 318 25.64 11.23 6.29
C TRP A 318 26.40 10.25 7.19
N THR A 319 26.32 8.95 6.89
CA THR A 319 26.84 7.90 7.78
C THR A 319 28.10 7.22 7.28
N ARG A 320 28.36 7.27 5.98
CA ARG A 320 29.39 6.48 5.27
C ARG A 320 29.18 4.95 5.38
N LEU A 321 27.97 4.52 5.76
CA LEU A 321 27.58 3.11 5.70
C LEU A 321 27.27 2.73 4.26
N PRO A 322 27.70 1.54 3.77
CA PRO A 322 27.26 1.03 2.49
C PRO A 322 25.76 0.68 2.56
N VAL A 323 25.02 1.08 1.54
CA VAL A 323 23.59 0.79 1.41
C VAL A 323 23.32 0.05 0.13
N GLU A 324 22.73 -1.12 0.23
CA GLU A 324 22.15 -1.85 -0.89
C GLU A 324 20.64 -1.63 -0.93
N ILE A 325 20.07 -1.65 -2.12
CA ILE A 325 18.62 -1.54 -2.34
C ILE A 325 18.16 -2.64 -3.26
N GLU A 326 17.13 -3.39 -2.86
CA GLU A 326 16.59 -4.50 -3.64
C GLU A 326 15.07 -4.47 -3.73
N LEU A 327 14.56 -5.04 -4.81
CA LEU A 327 13.15 -5.39 -4.89
C LEU A 327 12.84 -6.48 -3.88
N ALA A 328 11.81 -6.28 -3.07
CA ALA A 328 11.47 -7.23 -2.02
C ALA A 328 11.13 -8.62 -2.57
N SER A 329 10.52 -8.68 -3.76
CA SER A 329 10.21 -9.93 -4.48
C SER A 329 11.43 -10.76 -4.83
N GLU A 330 12.62 -10.13 -5.03
CA GLU A 330 13.85 -10.81 -5.41
C GLU A 330 14.75 -11.12 -4.20
N PHE A 331 14.65 -10.30 -3.14
CA PHE A 331 15.56 -10.30 -2.01
C PHE A 331 15.73 -11.68 -1.37
N ARG A 332 14.64 -12.35 -1.00
CA ARG A 332 14.70 -13.64 -0.33
C ARG A 332 15.23 -14.77 -1.23
N TYR A 333 14.90 -14.73 -2.53
CA TYR A 333 15.30 -15.76 -3.49
C TYR A 333 16.77 -15.68 -3.87
N ARG A 334 17.34 -14.47 -3.83
CA ARG A 334 18.78 -14.27 -4.03
C ARG A 334 19.61 -14.79 -2.84
N ASP A 335 19.01 -14.98 -1.68
CA ASP A 335 19.69 -15.35 -0.44
C ASP A 335 20.85 -14.38 -0.10
N PRO A 336 20.55 -13.11 0.22
CA PRO A 336 21.54 -12.07 0.47
C PRO A 336 22.40 -12.39 1.69
N VAL A 337 23.66 -11.94 1.68
CA VAL A 337 24.56 -12.11 2.82
C VAL A 337 24.15 -11.16 3.94
N LEU A 338 23.50 -11.70 4.96
CA LEU A 338 23.01 -10.96 6.12
C LEU A 338 23.63 -11.52 7.40
N ASP A 339 23.73 -10.66 8.42
CA ASP A 339 24.19 -11.01 9.76
C ASP A 339 23.65 -10.00 10.79
N ARG A 340 24.08 -10.12 12.05
CA ARG A 340 23.64 -9.27 13.16
C ARG A 340 24.08 -7.80 13.05
N SER A 341 25.08 -7.49 12.25
CA SER A 341 25.54 -6.13 11.97
C SER A 341 24.80 -5.48 10.80
N THR A 342 23.93 -6.23 10.12
CA THR A 342 23.11 -5.75 9.02
C THR A 342 21.80 -5.14 9.54
N LEU A 343 21.47 -3.94 9.07
CA LEU A 343 20.16 -3.33 9.24
C LEU A 343 19.36 -3.47 7.94
N VAL A 344 18.24 -4.18 7.98
CA VAL A 344 17.28 -4.24 6.87
C VAL A 344 16.18 -3.21 7.12
N VAL A 345 15.99 -2.29 6.18
CA VAL A 345 14.96 -1.25 6.20
C VAL A 345 13.86 -1.64 5.23
N ALA A 346 12.70 -2.00 5.76
CA ALA A 346 11.53 -2.35 4.97
C ALA A 346 10.63 -1.12 4.78
N ILE A 347 10.38 -0.70 3.54
CA ILE A 347 9.52 0.45 3.25
C ILE A 347 8.22 -0.04 2.63
N SER A 348 7.08 0.26 3.26
CA SER A 348 5.75 -0.09 2.76
C SER A 348 4.71 0.91 3.25
N GLN A 349 3.91 1.48 2.35
CA GLN A 349 2.83 2.39 2.72
C GLN A 349 1.77 1.68 3.58
N SER A 350 1.27 0.54 3.13
CA SER A 350 0.24 -0.23 3.84
C SER A 350 0.79 -1.05 5.02
N GLY A 351 2.07 -1.42 4.97
CA GLY A 351 2.67 -2.36 5.92
C GLY A 351 2.18 -3.81 5.77
N GLU A 352 1.47 -4.12 4.67
CA GLU A 352 0.84 -5.42 4.38
C GLU A 352 1.27 -5.99 3.02
N THR A 353 2.30 -5.41 2.37
CA THR A 353 2.81 -5.89 1.09
C THR A 353 3.48 -7.26 1.29
N ALA A 354 2.95 -8.31 0.65
CA ALA A 354 3.36 -9.70 0.87
C ALA A 354 4.86 -9.89 0.63
N ASP A 355 5.38 -9.51 -0.53
CA ASP A 355 6.81 -9.62 -0.85
C ASP A 355 7.71 -8.93 0.19
N THR A 356 7.31 -7.72 0.64
CA THR A 356 8.09 -6.97 1.63
C THR A 356 8.05 -7.63 2.99
N LEU A 357 6.92 -8.22 3.37
CA LEU A 357 6.76 -8.97 4.61
C LEU A 357 7.65 -10.22 4.61
N GLU A 358 7.67 -10.96 3.52
CA GLU A 358 8.52 -12.15 3.39
C GLU A 358 10.01 -11.79 3.38
N ALA A 359 10.39 -10.65 2.80
CA ALA A 359 11.75 -10.12 2.91
C ALA A 359 12.13 -9.79 4.37
N VAL A 360 11.20 -9.23 5.15
CA VAL A 360 11.39 -8.99 6.60
C VAL A 360 11.61 -10.30 7.36
N ARG A 361 10.78 -11.31 7.11
CA ARG A 361 10.88 -12.63 7.74
C ARG A 361 12.23 -13.29 7.42
N HIS A 362 12.59 -13.32 6.14
CA HIS A 362 13.88 -13.84 5.69
C HIS A 362 15.06 -13.12 6.38
N ALA A 363 15.02 -11.80 6.48
CA ALA A 363 16.05 -11.03 7.18
C ALA A 363 16.17 -11.42 8.67
N LYS A 364 15.04 -11.60 9.35
CA LYS A 364 15.02 -12.02 10.77
C LYS A 364 15.54 -13.44 10.97
N ASP A 365 15.22 -14.36 10.08
CA ASP A 365 15.75 -15.74 10.12
C ASP A 365 17.28 -15.76 9.99
N GLN A 366 17.84 -14.83 9.19
CA GLN A 366 19.28 -14.60 9.04
C GLN A 366 19.89 -13.76 10.20
N LYS A 367 19.09 -13.40 11.21
CA LYS A 367 19.50 -12.63 12.40
C LYS A 367 19.86 -11.16 12.11
N ALA A 368 19.49 -10.61 10.97
CA ALA A 368 19.59 -9.18 10.72
C ALA A 368 18.61 -8.39 11.62
N ARG A 369 18.94 -7.14 11.91
CA ARG A 369 18.00 -6.20 12.53
C ARG A 369 17.07 -5.62 11.48
N VAL A 370 15.80 -5.43 11.80
CA VAL A 370 14.79 -4.92 10.87
C VAL A 370 14.17 -3.63 11.41
N LEU A 371 14.13 -2.60 10.56
CA LEU A 371 13.39 -1.36 10.81
C LEU A 371 12.35 -1.16 9.70
N ALA A 372 11.10 -0.91 10.08
CA ALA A 372 10.04 -0.59 9.15
C ALA A 372 9.84 0.93 8.99
N ILE A 373 9.64 1.39 7.75
CA ILE A 373 9.07 2.70 7.43
C ILE A 373 7.67 2.45 6.86
N CYS A 374 6.62 2.86 7.59
CA CYS A 374 5.25 2.51 7.28
C CYS A 374 4.29 3.67 7.54
N ASN A 375 3.15 3.72 6.83
CA ASN A 375 2.11 4.72 7.09
C ASN A 375 0.95 4.18 7.94
N THR A 376 0.75 2.87 7.97
CA THR A 376 -0.39 2.25 8.64
C THR A 376 0.03 1.67 10.00
N ASN A 377 -0.54 2.23 11.07
CA ASN A 377 -0.34 1.72 12.42
C ASN A 377 -0.96 0.33 12.56
N GLY A 378 -0.27 -0.56 13.30
CA GLY A 378 -0.76 -1.91 13.57
C GLY A 378 -0.68 -2.89 12.39
N ALA A 379 -0.08 -2.50 11.26
CA ALA A 379 0.14 -3.38 10.13
C ALA A 379 1.21 -4.46 10.42
N GLN A 380 1.28 -5.48 9.59
CA GLN A 380 2.08 -6.68 9.88
C GLN A 380 3.59 -6.41 9.80
N ILE A 381 4.08 -5.67 8.79
CA ILE A 381 5.51 -5.33 8.67
C ILE A 381 6.02 -4.58 9.91
N PRO A 382 5.36 -3.50 10.41
CA PRO A 382 5.73 -2.86 11.67
C PRO A 382 5.78 -3.82 12.87
N ARG A 383 4.81 -4.70 12.99
CA ARG A 383 4.75 -5.64 14.12
C ARG A 383 5.90 -6.65 14.15
N GLU A 384 6.33 -7.09 12.98
CA GLU A 384 7.41 -8.05 12.84
C GLU A 384 8.80 -7.39 12.86
N SER A 385 8.88 -6.06 12.86
CA SER A 385 10.12 -5.29 12.86
C SER A 385 10.65 -5.00 14.29
N ASP A 386 11.95 -4.75 14.41
CA ASP A 386 12.61 -4.42 15.67
C ASP A 386 12.53 -2.92 16.01
N ALA A 387 12.28 -2.08 14.99
CA ALA A 387 11.99 -0.65 15.15
C ALA A 387 11.02 -0.19 14.06
N VAL A 388 10.29 0.89 14.32
CA VAL A 388 9.33 1.45 13.38
C VAL A 388 9.47 2.97 13.32
N LEU A 389 9.37 3.50 12.11
CA LEU A 389 9.22 4.92 11.83
C LEU A 389 7.93 5.09 11.01
N TYR A 390 6.92 5.70 11.60
CA TYR A 390 5.67 5.97 10.90
C TYR A 390 5.75 7.27 10.10
N THR A 391 5.15 7.29 8.91
CA THR A 391 5.13 8.49 8.07
C THR A 391 4.03 9.48 8.45
N HIS A 392 3.03 9.05 9.22
CA HIS A 392 1.91 9.88 9.70
C HIS A 392 1.23 10.72 8.61
N ALA A 393 1.32 10.28 7.34
CA ALA A 393 0.79 11.01 6.18
C ALA A 393 -0.74 10.98 6.09
N GLY A 394 -1.42 10.35 7.06
CA GLY A 394 -2.85 10.10 7.02
C GLY A 394 -3.23 9.07 5.93
N PRO A 395 -4.53 8.79 5.74
CA PRO A 395 -4.98 7.81 4.76
C PRO A 395 -4.64 8.26 3.34
N GLU A 396 -4.11 7.33 2.52
CA GLU A 396 -3.87 7.50 1.09
C GLU A 396 -4.73 6.48 0.34
N ILE A 397 -5.77 6.97 -0.34
CA ILE A 397 -6.83 6.17 -0.96
C ILE A 397 -6.56 5.90 -2.45
N GLY A 398 -6.02 6.91 -3.16
CA GLY A 398 -5.61 6.73 -4.55
C GLY A 398 -4.65 5.55 -4.69
N VAL A 399 -4.90 4.65 -5.65
CA VAL A 399 -4.09 3.42 -5.81
C VAL A 399 -2.63 3.78 -6.08
N ALA A 400 -2.35 4.71 -6.99
CA ALA A 400 -1.02 5.23 -7.24
C ALA A 400 -0.58 6.14 -6.08
N SER A 401 0.52 5.80 -5.41
CA SER A 401 1.03 6.54 -4.25
C SER A 401 1.58 7.92 -4.64
N THR A 402 1.31 8.92 -3.82
CA THR A 402 1.77 10.32 -4.01
C THR A 402 2.35 10.92 -2.75
N LYS A 403 1.53 11.31 -1.78
CA LYS A 403 1.99 11.94 -0.52
C LYS A 403 2.82 10.98 0.32
N CYS A 404 2.48 9.69 0.32
CA CYS A 404 3.25 8.70 1.06
C CYS A 404 4.65 8.49 0.47
N PHE A 405 4.86 8.72 -0.84
CA PHE A 405 6.21 8.70 -1.42
C PHE A 405 7.12 9.79 -0.80
N LEU A 406 6.64 11.05 -0.75
CA LEU A 406 7.41 12.13 -0.13
C LEU A 406 7.62 11.88 1.37
N ALA A 407 6.59 11.41 2.05
CA ALA A 407 6.67 11.05 3.46
C ALA A 407 7.67 9.92 3.73
N GLN A 408 7.75 8.90 2.87
CA GLN A 408 8.76 7.82 2.95
C GLN A 408 10.18 8.35 2.75
N ILE A 409 10.39 9.29 1.83
CA ILE A 409 11.69 9.95 1.65
C ILE A 409 12.10 10.69 2.93
N VAL A 410 11.18 11.48 3.50
CA VAL A 410 11.41 12.21 4.76
C VAL A 410 11.74 11.27 5.91
N ALA A 411 10.95 10.19 6.08
CA ALA A 411 11.20 9.18 7.09
C ALA A 411 12.57 8.48 6.91
N ALA A 412 12.94 8.17 5.67
CA ALA A 412 14.26 7.61 5.36
C ALA A 412 15.40 8.59 5.68
N TYR A 413 15.17 9.88 5.52
CA TYR A 413 16.15 10.91 5.90
C TYR A 413 16.26 11.05 7.42
N LEU A 414 15.15 10.96 8.16
CA LEU A 414 15.17 10.88 9.63
C LEU A 414 15.99 9.67 10.10
N LEU A 415 15.80 8.50 9.49
CA LEU A 415 16.60 7.31 9.77
C LEU A 415 18.09 7.56 9.49
N GLY A 416 18.42 8.19 8.35
CA GLY A 416 19.80 8.54 8.01
C GLY A 416 20.45 9.46 9.06
N LEU A 417 19.71 10.44 9.58
CA LEU A 417 20.17 11.33 10.64
C LEU A 417 20.32 10.61 11.99
N ALA A 418 19.37 9.70 12.33
CA ALA A 418 19.46 8.87 13.54
C ALA A 418 20.71 7.98 13.53
N LEU A 419 20.97 7.30 12.41
CA LEU A 419 22.17 6.50 12.21
C LEU A 419 23.44 7.36 12.28
N ALA A 420 23.46 8.53 11.64
CA ALA A 420 24.60 9.44 11.66
C ALA A 420 24.91 9.93 13.10
N GLN A 421 23.88 10.21 13.88
CA GLN A 421 23.99 10.64 15.27
C GLN A 421 24.49 9.50 16.18
N ALA A 422 23.91 8.28 16.07
CA ALA A 422 24.33 7.11 16.83
C ALA A 422 25.81 6.75 16.57
N ARG A 423 26.28 6.93 15.34
CA ARG A 423 27.66 6.67 14.91
C ARG A 423 28.64 7.83 15.17
N GLY A 424 28.14 8.99 15.60
CA GLY A 424 28.95 10.17 15.83
C GLY A 424 29.51 10.83 14.56
N THR A 425 28.91 10.57 13.40
CA THR A 425 29.27 11.23 12.12
C THR A 425 28.59 12.59 11.96
N LYS A 426 27.53 12.85 12.73
CA LYS A 426 26.88 14.16 12.88
C LYS A 426 26.58 14.44 14.37
N TYR A 427 26.79 15.69 14.77
CA TYR A 427 26.49 16.16 16.12
C TYR A 427 25.09 16.82 16.16
N ALA A 428 24.59 17.09 17.36
CA ALA A 428 23.24 17.59 17.59
C ALA A 428 22.90 18.87 16.81
N ASP A 429 23.82 19.80 16.70
CA ASP A 429 23.64 21.06 15.95
C ASP A 429 23.61 20.85 14.42
N GLU A 430 24.36 19.88 13.92
CA GLU A 430 24.33 19.49 12.50
C GLU A 430 23.05 18.76 12.16
N VAL A 431 22.60 17.84 13.03
CA VAL A 431 21.31 17.15 12.90
C VAL A 431 20.16 18.15 12.89
N ALA A 432 20.19 19.12 13.83
CA ALA A 432 19.14 20.16 13.88
C ALA A 432 19.11 21.02 12.60
N ARG A 433 20.26 21.35 12.00
CA ARG A 433 20.31 22.08 10.72
C ARG A 433 19.75 21.28 9.55
N GLU A 434 20.10 19.99 9.44
CA GLU A 434 19.54 19.12 8.39
C GLU A 434 18.03 18.95 8.58
N PHE A 435 17.58 18.74 9.82
CA PHE A 435 16.17 18.62 10.16
C PHE A 435 15.40 19.88 9.77
N ALA A 436 15.88 21.07 10.12
CA ALA A 436 15.26 22.33 9.75
C ALA A 436 15.22 22.53 8.21
N ALA A 437 16.24 22.05 7.49
CA ALA A 437 16.24 22.09 6.03
C ALA A 437 15.18 21.16 5.43
N ILE A 438 14.94 19.97 6.01
CA ILE A 438 13.89 19.05 5.60
C ILE A 438 12.51 19.66 5.93
N GLU A 439 12.35 20.26 7.11
CA GLU A 439 11.09 20.91 7.53
C GLU A 439 10.68 22.04 6.57
N ALA A 440 11.64 22.86 6.12
CA ALA A 440 11.40 23.92 5.14
C ALA A 440 10.91 23.40 3.77
N MET A 441 11.03 22.09 3.51
CA MET A 441 10.54 21.52 2.25
C MET A 441 9.02 21.50 2.15
N ALA A 442 8.29 21.53 3.26
CA ALA A 442 6.83 21.66 3.24
C ALA A 442 6.39 22.93 2.49
N ASP A 443 7.02 24.08 2.80
CA ASP A 443 6.74 25.34 2.14
C ASP A 443 7.20 25.34 0.67
N SER A 444 8.35 24.71 0.38
CA SER A 444 8.87 24.59 -0.98
C SER A 444 7.93 23.75 -1.87
N VAL A 445 7.39 22.65 -1.35
CA VAL A 445 6.39 21.81 -2.03
C VAL A 445 5.08 22.57 -2.24
N ALA A 446 4.62 23.36 -1.24
CA ALA A 446 3.44 24.19 -1.37
C ALA A 446 3.62 25.25 -2.48
N GLN A 447 4.81 25.84 -2.58
CA GLN A 447 5.15 26.77 -3.66
C GLN A 447 5.07 26.11 -5.04
N VAL A 448 5.62 24.89 -5.20
CA VAL A 448 5.53 24.13 -6.46
C VAL A 448 4.08 23.87 -6.83
N LEU A 449 3.28 23.39 -5.89
CA LEU A 449 1.85 23.10 -6.12
C LEU A 449 1.08 24.31 -6.64
N GLY A 450 1.41 25.51 -6.18
CA GLY A 450 0.82 26.77 -6.62
C GLY A 450 1.15 27.15 -8.09
N THR A 451 2.11 26.49 -8.72
CA THR A 451 2.60 26.82 -10.08
C THR A 451 2.33 25.73 -11.12
N MET A 452 1.44 24.77 -10.85
CA MET A 452 1.29 23.56 -11.66
C MET A 452 0.35 23.69 -12.89
N GLU A 453 -0.33 24.80 -13.12
CA GLU A 453 -1.23 24.91 -14.27
C GLU A 453 -0.52 24.73 -15.63
N PRO A 454 0.68 25.29 -15.87
CA PRO A 454 1.41 25.01 -17.11
C PRO A 454 1.74 23.52 -17.30
N VAL A 455 1.97 22.79 -16.20
CA VAL A 455 2.21 21.33 -16.24
C VAL A 455 0.95 20.58 -16.65
N ARG A 456 -0.24 21.03 -16.19
CA ARG A 456 -1.53 20.46 -16.60
C ARG A 456 -1.82 20.72 -18.08
N GLU A 457 -1.51 21.92 -18.57
CA GLU A 457 -1.65 22.27 -19.99
C GLU A 457 -0.72 21.42 -20.86
N LEU A 458 0.54 21.29 -20.47
CA LEU A 458 1.51 20.43 -21.13
C LEU A 458 1.04 18.97 -21.16
N ALA A 459 0.53 18.46 -20.05
CA ALA A 459 -0.01 17.09 -19.96
C ALA A 459 -1.16 16.87 -20.94
N ARG A 460 -2.10 17.84 -21.04
CA ARG A 460 -3.19 17.78 -22.02
C ARG A 460 -2.66 17.75 -23.46
N SER A 461 -1.64 18.55 -23.77
CA SER A 461 -1.03 18.59 -25.12
C SER A 461 -0.32 17.30 -25.49
N LEU A 462 0.24 16.56 -24.52
CA LEU A 462 0.99 15.32 -24.71
C LEU A 462 0.12 14.06 -24.53
N ALA A 463 -1.14 14.18 -24.18
CA ALA A 463 -2.01 13.05 -23.89
C ALA A 463 -2.22 12.09 -25.08
N HIS A 464 -1.92 12.51 -26.31
CA HIS A 464 -2.02 11.68 -27.51
C HIS A 464 -0.79 10.80 -27.77
N HIS A 465 0.35 11.07 -27.12
CA HIS A 465 1.56 10.24 -27.24
C HIS A 465 1.37 8.89 -26.54
N ASN A 466 2.01 7.84 -27.06
CA ASN A 466 2.00 6.51 -26.45
C ASN A 466 3.26 6.21 -25.65
N THR A 467 4.31 7.00 -25.83
CA THR A 467 5.61 6.83 -25.17
C THR A 467 6.12 8.16 -24.64
N VAL A 468 6.66 8.14 -23.43
CA VAL A 468 7.40 9.26 -22.82
C VAL A 468 8.61 8.69 -22.09
N LEU A 469 9.78 9.26 -22.30
CA LEU A 469 10.98 8.90 -21.56
C LEU A 469 11.26 9.89 -20.44
N PHE A 470 11.87 9.39 -19.38
CA PHE A 470 12.26 10.18 -18.22
C PHE A 470 13.75 9.99 -17.97
N ILE A 471 14.49 11.06 -17.78
CA ILE A 471 15.92 10.98 -17.51
C ILE A 471 16.34 11.80 -16.31
N GLY A 472 17.29 11.29 -15.56
CA GLY A 472 17.86 11.97 -14.39
C GLY A 472 19.28 11.54 -14.10
N ARG A 473 19.96 12.27 -13.22
CA ARG A 473 21.27 11.91 -12.67
C ARG A 473 21.26 12.06 -11.17
N HIS A 474 22.05 11.23 -10.47
CA HIS A 474 22.16 11.24 -9.02
C HIS A 474 20.74 11.09 -8.40
N VAL A 475 20.32 11.94 -7.47
CA VAL A 475 18.96 11.91 -6.89
C VAL A 475 17.84 12.11 -7.91
N GLY A 476 18.12 12.73 -9.05
CA GLY A 476 17.15 12.90 -10.14
C GLY A 476 16.83 11.59 -10.89
N TYR A 477 17.69 10.57 -10.81
CA TYR A 477 17.43 9.28 -11.47
C TYR A 477 16.27 8.51 -10.81
N PRO A 478 16.24 8.29 -9.48
CA PRO A 478 15.07 7.71 -8.83
C PRO A 478 13.77 8.50 -9.05
N VAL A 479 13.84 9.83 -9.12
CA VAL A 479 12.69 10.69 -9.44
C VAL A 479 12.20 10.45 -10.87
N ALA A 480 13.10 10.28 -11.83
CA ALA A 480 12.76 9.91 -13.21
C ALA A 480 12.07 8.54 -13.29
N LEU A 481 12.55 7.55 -12.52
CA LEU A 481 11.91 6.24 -12.40
C LEU A 481 10.49 6.36 -11.84
N GLU A 482 10.29 7.16 -10.80
CA GLU A 482 8.99 7.39 -10.18
C GLU A 482 8.02 8.09 -11.14
N GLY A 483 8.46 9.11 -11.88
CA GLY A 483 7.65 9.76 -12.90
C GLY A 483 7.19 8.80 -14.00
N ALA A 484 8.10 7.94 -14.46
CA ALA A 484 7.78 6.91 -15.44
C ALA A 484 6.77 5.88 -14.89
N LEU A 485 6.92 5.47 -13.61
CA LEU A 485 5.98 4.57 -12.95
C LEU A 485 4.59 5.19 -12.87
N LYS A 486 4.46 6.42 -12.39
CA LYS A 486 3.16 7.13 -12.29
C LYS A 486 2.46 7.22 -13.64
N LEU A 487 3.19 7.50 -14.71
CA LEU A 487 2.61 7.59 -16.05
C LEU A 487 2.13 6.22 -16.58
N LYS A 488 2.86 5.15 -16.30
CA LYS A 488 2.43 3.77 -16.61
C LYS A 488 1.15 3.40 -15.86
N GLU A 489 1.13 3.64 -14.56
CA GLU A 489 0.01 3.27 -13.69
C GLU A 489 -1.29 3.97 -14.05
N LEU A 490 -1.22 5.27 -14.32
CA LEU A 490 -2.40 6.13 -14.45
C LEU A 490 -2.88 6.29 -15.91
N ALA A 491 -1.93 6.51 -16.82
CA ALA A 491 -2.24 6.85 -18.22
C ALA A 491 -2.05 5.68 -19.19
N TYR A 492 -1.56 4.55 -18.72
CA TYR A 492 -1.28 3.33 -19.52
C TYR A 492 -0.38 3.60 -20.72
N MET A 493 0.54 4.55 -20.55
CA MET A 493 1.57 4.89 -21.53
C MET A 493 2.82 4.07 -21.29
N HIS A 494 3.52 3.67 -22.37
CA HIS A 494 4.85 3.12 -22.20
C HIS A 494 5.80 4.23 -21.75
N ALA A 495 6.27 4.14 -20.52
CA ALA A 495 7.15 5.13 -19.93
C ALA A 495 8.34 4.45 -19.26
N GLU A 496 9.54 4.95 -19.54
CA GLU A 496 10.78 4.43 -18.97
C GLU A 496 11.62 5.55 -18.38
N GLY A 497 12.24 5.25 -17.22
CA GLY A 497 13.21 6.12 -16.56
C GLY A 497 14.63 5.63 -16.75
N PHE A 498 15.56 6.51 -17.12
CA PHE A 498 16.95 6.17 -17.32
C PHE A 498 17.89 7.07 -16.52
N ALA A 499 19.00 6.49 -16.05
CA ALA A 499 20.16 7.29 -15.72
C ALA A 499 20.66 7.95 -17.01
N ALA A 500 20.69 9.29 -17.08
CA ALA A 500 20.93 10.00 -18.33
C ALA A 500 22.28 9.65 -18.99
N GLY A 501 23.27 9.24 -18.20
CA GLY A 501 24.56 8.75 -18.74
C GLY A 501 24.45 7.43 -19.48
N GLU A 502 23.47 6.61 -19.10
CA GLU A 502 23.24 5.27 -19.65
C GLU A 502 22.57 5.29 -21.04
N LEU A 503 21.97 6.43 -21.41
CA LEU A 503 21.34 6.56 -22.75
C LEU A 503 22.27 6.14 -23.88
N LYS A 504 23.57 6.47 -23.80
CA LYS A 504 24.57 6.15 -24.82
C LYS A 504 24.85 4.64 -25.00
N HIS A 505 24.46 3.84 -24.00
CA HIS A 505 24.74 2.40 -23.95
C HIS A 505 23.56 1.56 -24.44
N GLY A 506 22.66 2.16 -25.22
CA GLY A 506 21.52 1.47 -25.86
C GLY A 506 20.27 2.32 -25.96
N PRO A 507 19.70 2.84 -24.86
CA PRO A 507 18.37 3.47 -24.87
C PRO A 507 18.24 4.69 -25.79
N ILE A 508 19.33 5.35 -26.15
CA ILE A 508 19.34 6.48 -27.10
C ILE A 508 18.79 6.08 -28.49
N ALA A 509 18.78 4.78 -28.80
CA ALA A 509 18.19 4.25 -30.03
C ALA A 509 16.66 4.43 -30.09
N LEU A 510 16.01 4.65 -28.94
CA LEU A 510 14.57 4.92 -28.86
C LEU A 510 14.20 6.38 -29.21
N ILE A 511 15.19 7.27 -29.29
CA ILE A 511 14.95 8.68 -29.56
C ILE A 511 14.58 8.86 -31.03
N GLU A 512 13.41 9.39 -31.26
CA GLU A 512 12.88 9.76 -32.58
C GLU A 512 12.33 11.20 -32.54
N ASP A 513 12.04 11.75 -33.72
CA ASP A 513 11.56 13.14 -33.86
C ASP A 513 10.25 13.36 -33.11
N GLY A 514 10.23 14.38 -32.25
CA GLY A 514 9.09 14.73 -31.42
C GLY A 514 8.84 13.86 -30.19
N LEU A 515 9.67 12.82 -29.90
CA LEU A 515 9.51 12.00 -28.71
C LEU A 515 9.67 12.85 -27.44
N PRO A 516 8.66 12.88 -26.53
CA PRO A 516 8.77 13.65 -25.29
C PRO A 516 9.77 12.98 -24.32
N VAL A 517 10.73 13.77 -23.84
CA VAL A 517 11.68 13.35 -22.81
C VAL A 517 11.65 14.33 -21.65
N ILE A 518 11.16 13.87 -20.50
CA ILE A 518 11.11 14.66 -19.25
C ILE A 518 12.44 14.48 -18.51
N THR A 519 13.06 15.60 -18.19
CA THR A 519 14.38 15.66 -17.57
C THR A 519 14.33 16.25 -16.18
N VAL A 520 14.84 15.53 -15.18
CA VAL A 520 15.08 16.05 -13.83
C VAL A 520 16.50 16.60 -13.75
N MET A 521 16.61 17.92 -13.76
CA MET A 521 17.90 18.62 -13.80
C MET A 521 18.52 18.72 -12.42
N PRO A 522 19.81 18.33 -12.20
CA PRO A 522 20.51 18.61 -10.95
C PRO A 522 20.69 20.11 -10.73
N SER A 523 20.68 20.55 -9.46
CA SER A 523 20.99 21.94 -9.11
C SER A 523 22.38 22.37 -9.62
N PRO A 524 22.51 23.56 -10.24
CA PRO A 524 23.81 24.09 -10.66
C PRO A 524 24.75 24.40 -9.49
N ASP A 525 24.20 24.71 -8.31
CA ASP A 525 24.95 24.97 -7.09
C ASP A 525 25.41 23.70 -6.37
N GLY A 526 24.99 22.54 -6.84
CA GLY A 526 25.43 21.25 -6.32
C GLY A 526 26.81 20.86 -6.88
N ARG A 527 26.89 19.63 -7.43
CA ARG A 527 28.08 19.20 -8.15
C ARG A 527 28.06 19.74 -9.58
N ALA A 528 28.83 20.81 -9.84
CA ALA A 528 28.87 21.49 -11.16
C ALA A 528 29.11 20.53 -12.35
N VAL A 529 29.93 19.48 -12.16
CA VAL A 529 30.16 18.45 -13.17
C VAL A 529 28.87 17.66 -13.48
N LEU A 530 28.06 17.38 -12.47
CA LEU A 530 26.80 16.64 -12.62
C LEU A 530 25.82 17.42 -13.50
N HIS A 531 25.65 18.71 -13.21
CA HIS A 531 24.81 19.64 -13.97
C HIS A 531 25.26 19.75 -15.45
N SER A 532 26.56 20.04 -15.69
CA SER A 532 27.10 20.18 -17.03
C SER A 532 26.98 18.89 -17.87
N LYS A 533 27.13 17.72 -17.25
CA LYS A 533 26.91 16.42 -17.89
C LYS A 533 25.46 16.19 -18.26
N MET A 534 24.53 16.67 -17.44
CA MET A 534 23.11 16.59 -17.73
C MET A 534 22.73 17.46 -18.93
N VAL A 535 23.22 18.70 -18.99
CA VAL A 535 23.07 19.59 -20.17
C VAL A 535 23.59 18.91 -21.43
N SER A 536 24.75 18.24 -21.36
CA SER A 536 25.30 17.49 -22.51
C SER A 536 24.37 16.36 -22.96
N ASN A 537 23.79 15.59 -22.01
CA ASN A 537 22.88 14.51 -22.35
C ASN A 537 21.58 15.03 -23.01
N ILE A 538 21.07 16.16 -22.56
CA ILE A 538 19.88 16.79 -23.18
C ILE A 538 20.20 17.18 -24.62
N ARG A 539 21.35 17.82 -24.88
CA ARG A 539 21.79 18.18 -26.24
C ARG A 539 21.95 16.95 -27.16
N GLU A 540 22.40 15.83 -26.63
CA GLU A 540 22.55 14.59 -27.38
C GLU A 540 21.22 14.02 -27.87
N ILE A 541 20.17 14.10 -27.06
CA ILE A 541 18.82 13.66 -27.44
C ILE A 541 18.14 14.69 -28.35
N GLN A 542 18.33 16.00 -28.11
CA GLN A 542 17.84 17.05 -29.00
C GLN A 542 18.40 16.94 -30.41
N ALA A 543 19.69 16.59 -30.53
CA ALA A 543 20.33 16.36 -31.84
C ALA A 543 19.68 15.20 -32.64
N ARG A 544 18.81 14.41 -32.01
CA ARG A 544 18.03 13.30 -32.60
C ARG A 544 16.55 13.56 -32.69
N GLY A 545 16.14 14.82 -32.41
CA GLY A 545 14.76 15.25 -32.55
C GLY A 545 13.88 15.10 -31.31
N ALA A 546 14.43 14.72 -30.14
CA ALA A 546 13.64 14.64 -28.91
C ALA A 546 13.03 16.00 -28.56
N ARG A 547 11.78 16.00 -28.12
CA ARG A 547 11.12 17.14 -27.47
C ARG A 547 11.46 17.13 -25.98
N THR A 548 12.22 18.12 -25.53
CA THR A 548 12.80 18.15 -24.19
C THR A 548 11.99 18.99 -23.21
N ILE A 549 11.56 18.38 -22.12
CA ILE A 549 10.81 18.99 -21.03
C ILE A 549 11.73 18.99 -19.82
N VAL A 550 12.15 20.16 -19.35
CA VAL A 550 13.20 20.26 -18.32
C VAL A 550 12.63 20.83 -17.03
N ILE A 551 12.75 20.05 -15.94
CA ILE A 551 12.42 20.45 -14.56
C ILE A 551 13.71 20.96 -13.92
N ALA A 552 13.79 22.26 -13.60
CA ALA A 552 15.00 22.88 -13.10
C ALA A 552 14.71 24.15 -12.28
N GLU A 553 15.75 24.69 -11.64
CA GLU A 553 15.68 25.95 -10.92
C GLU A 553 15.35 27.12 -11.87
N PRO A 554 14.57 28.16 -11.44
CA PRO A 554 14.10 29.21 -12.33
C PRO A 554 15.22 30.00 -13.01
N ASP A 555 16.34 30.19 -12.33
CA ASP A 555 17.48 30.99 -12.79
C ASP A 555 18.55 30.16 -13.53
N ASP A 556 18.29 28.87 -13.76
CA ASP A 556 19.21 27.99 -14.49
C ASP A 556 19.16 28.29 -16.00
N ALA A 557 19.98 29.22 -16.43
CA ALA A 557 20.08 29.63 -17.84
C ALA A 557 20.55 28.49 -18.76
N ALA A 558 21.39 27.59 -18.27
CA ALA A 558 21.89 26.47 -19.05
C ALA A 558 20.82 25.39 -19.27
N ALA A 559 20.02 25.08 -18.26
CA ALA A 559 18.86 24.21 -18.36
C ALA A 559 17.79 24.82 -19.29
N ARG A 560 17.53 26.12 -19.15
CA ARG A 560 16.57 26.84 -19.99
C ARG A 560 16.97 26.85 -21.49
N ALA A 561 18.27 26.95 -21.76
CA ALA A 561 18.79 26.95 -23.12
C ALA A 561 18.68 25.59 -23.85
N VAL A 562 18.37 24.51 -23.14
CA VAL A 562 18.20 23.16 -23.69
C VAL A 562 16.79 22.60 -23.44
N ALA A 563 15.83 23.45 -23.10
CA ALA A 563 14.45 23.06 -22.84
C ALA A 563 13.54 23.57 -23.98
N ASP A 564 12.76 22.67 -24.58
CA ASP A 564 11.61 23.08 -25.40
C ASP A 564 10.47 23.54 -24.49
N GLU A 565 10.25 22.83 -23.36
CA GLU A 565 9.39 23.27 -22.25
C GLU A 565 10.17 23.28 -20.94
N PHE A 566 9.92 24.30 -20.14
CA PHE A 566 10.64 24.53 -18.88
C PHE A 566 9.67 24.54 -17.68
N ILE A 567 9.90 23.66 -16.72
CA ILE A 567 9.11 23.56 -15.49
C ILE A 567 9.97 24.06 -14.32
N PRO A 568 9.68 25.24 -13.75
CA PRO A 568 10.46 25.78 -12.66
C PRO A 568 10.16 25.08 -11.34
N ILE A 569 11.20 24.77 -10.57
CA ILE A 569 11.13 24.29 -9.18
C ILE A 569 12.03 25.14 -8.29
N PRO A 570 11.69 25.34 -7.00
CA PRO A 570 12.53 26.13 -6.08
C PRO A 570 13.93 25.55 -5.97
N LYS A 571 14.90 26.43 -5.74
CA LYS A 571 16.25 26.03 -5.39
C LYS A 571 16.27 25.29 -4.05
N THR A 572 16.89 24.11 -4.03
CA THR A 572 16.96 23.27 -2.85
C THR A 572 18.31 22.57 -2.72
N PRO A 573 18.74 22.16 -1.52
CA PRO A 573 19.90 21.27 -1.36
C PRO A 573 19.71 20.00 -2.19
N THR A 574 20.80 19.50 -2.78
CA THR A 574 20.75 18.36 -3.72
C THR A 574 19.99 17.15 -3.19
N LEU A 575 20.19 16.77 -1.92
CA LEU A 575 19.49 15.63 -1.32
C LEU A 575 17.99 15.88 -1.12
N LEU A 576 17.55 17.13 -1.00
CA LEU A 576 16.15 17.51 -0.79
C LEU A 576 15.41 17.81 -2.10
N GLN A 577 16.13 17.97 -3.21
CA GLN A 577 15.54 18.23 -4.53
C GLN A 577 14.45 17.20 -4.95
N PRO A 578 14.54 15.91 -4.62
CA PRO A 578 13.48 14.94 -4.92
C PRO A 578 12.11 15.35 -4.40
N LEU A 579 12.01 16.00 -3.25
CA LEU A 579 10.74 16.41 -2.64
C LEU A 579 9.99 17.45 -3.49
N VAL A 580 10.70 18.34 -4.20
CA VAL A 580 10.10 19.35 -5.08
C VAL A 580 10.00 18.90 -6.54
N SER A 581 10.96 18.09 -7.02
CA SER A 581 10.99 17.67 -8.43
C SER A 581 10.03 16.53 -8.75
N THR A 582 9.54 15.79 -7.76
CA THR A 582 8.54 14.74 -7.93
C THR A 582 7.14 15.31 -8.18
N VAL A 583 6.80 16.45 -7.55
CA VAL A 583 5.45 17.03 -7.61
C VAL A 583 4.98 17.30 -9.05
N PRO A 584 5.78 17.95 -9.92
CA PRO A 584 5.38 18.15 -11.32
C PRO A 584 5.11 16.85 -12.07
N LEU A 585 5.83 15.77 -11.75
CA LEU A 585 5.67 14.46 -12.40
C LEU A 585 4.36 13.78 -11.99
N GLN A 586 3.98 13.89 -10.73
CA GLN A 586 2.69 13.39 -10.23
C GLN A 586 1.53 14.16 -10.86
N VAL A 587 1.60 15.50 -10.88
CA VAL A 587 0.60 16.36 -11.52
C VAL A 587 0.49 16.06 -13.02
N PHE A 588 1.62 15.89 -13.69
CA PHE A 588 1.68 15.53 -15.10
C PHE A 588 0.97 14.21 -15.38
N ALA A 589 1.33 13.14 -14.66
CA ALA A 589 0.74 11.82 -14.86
C ALA A 589 -0.76 11.79 -14.60
N ALA A 590 -1.23 12.42 -13.51
CA ALA A 590 -2.65 12.56 -13.20
C ALA A 590 -3.41 13.33 -14.29
N SER A 591 -2.84 14.43 -14.78
CA SER A 591 -3.46 15.26 -15.81
C SER A 591 -3.51 14.58 -17.19
N VAL A 592 -2.49 13.80 -17.55
CA VAL A 592 -2.52 12.96 -18.76
C VAL A 592 -3.64 11.92 -18.66
N ALA A 593 -3.76 11.23 -17.52
CA ALA A 593 -4.82 10.25 -17.30
C ALA A 593 -6.21 10.86 -17.40
N GLN A 594 -6.43 12.03 -16.77
CA GLN A 594 -7.69 12.77 -16.88
C GLN A 594 -7.99 13.19 -18.32
N ALA A 595 -7.00 13.69 -19.07
CA ALA A 595 -7.17 14.08 -20.47
C ALA A 595 -7.52 12.88 -21.37
N ARG A 596 -7.13 11.67 -20.98
CA ARG A 596 -7.50 10.40 -21.62
C ARG A 596 -8.84 9.84 -21.16
N GLY A 597 -9.49 10.46 -20.15
CA GLY A 597 -10.75 9.99 -19.58
C GLY A 597 -10.62 8.80 -18.65
N TYR A 598 -9.44 8.58 -18.03
CA TYR A 598 -9.21 7.50 -17.10
C TYR A 598 -9.47 7.90 -15.66
N ASP A 599 -9.85 6.94 -14.84
CA ASP A 599 -10.00 7.08 -13.40
C ASP A 599 -8.63 7.06 -12.74
N VAL A 600 -8.19 8.20 -12.17
CA VAL A 600 -6.87 8.33 -11.53
C VAL A 600 -6.81 7.69 -10.14
N ASP A 601 -7.95 7.49 -9.47
CA ASP A 601 -7.99 6.86 -8.16
C ASP A 601 -7.93 5.34 -8.26
N LYS A 602 -8.56 4.77 -9.30
CA LYS A 602 -8.71 3.33 -9.50
C LYS A 602 -8.25 2.92 -10.91
N PRO A 603 -6.94 2.98 -11.18
CA PRO A 603 -6.41 2.54 -12.47
C PRO A 603 -6.61 1.03 -12.66
N ARG A 604 -6.85 0.61 -13.91
CA ARG A 604 -7.11 -0.81 -14.23
C ARG A 604 -5.94 -1.70 -13.82
N ASN A 605 -6.25 -2.93 -13.43
CA ASN A 605 -5.27 -3.99 -13.10
C ASN A 605 -4.32 -3.64 -11.93
N LEU A 606 -4.67 -2.67 -11.09
CA LEU A 606 -3.89 -2.30 -9.91
C LEU A 606 -4.75 -2.28 -8.65
N ALA A 607 -4.17 -2.67 -7.54
CA ALA A 607 -4.74 -2.54 -6.21
C ALA A 607 -3.83 -1.68 -5.32
N LYS A 608 -4.39 -1.01 -4.31
CA LYS A 608 -3.62 -0.14 -3.39
C LYS A 608 -2.59 -0.92 -2.60
N SER A 609 -2.88 -2.15 -2.22
CA SER A 609 -1.99 -3.03 -1.47
C SER A 609 -2.02 -4.43 -2.06
N VAL A 610 -0.85 -4.97 -2.38
CA VAL A 610 -0.68 -6.34 -2.86
C VAL A 610 -0.39 -7.21 -1.64
N THR A 611 -1.40 -7.92 -1.16
CA THR A 611 -1.37 -8.73 0.07
C THR A 611 -1.19 -10.23 -0.18
N VAL A 612 -0.99 -10.60 -1.43
CA VAL A 612 -0.74 -11.97 -1.90
C VAL A 612 0.48 -11.97 -2.82
N GLU A 613 1.21 -13.09 -2.84
CA GLU A 613 2.31 -13.32 -3.79
C GLU A 613 1.82 -13.86 -5.13
#